data_c96f55d8d7012e48e9d36625b324988e
#
_entry.id   c96f55d8d7012e48e9d36625b324988e
#
_cell.length_a   1.000
_cell.length_b   1.000
_cell.length_c   1.000
_cell.angle_alpha   90.00
_cell.angle_beta   90.00
_cell.angle_gamma   90.00
#
_symmetry.space_group_name_H-M   'P 1'
#
loop_
_entity.id
_entity.type
_entity.pdbx_description
1 polymer ?
#
loop_
_entity_poly.entity_id
_entity_poly.type
_entity_poly.pdbx_seq_one_letter_code
_entity_poly.pdbx_strand_id
1 'polypeptide(L)'
;GDITYHGPGQLVGYPILSLPAKHGTDGPADTRSYIYDVEQLIVDTLTQLGVRNAGRMGEFPGVWLDPNTDNARKICAIGVRVGSGSTDRRTMHGFALNVSTDMTFMREHIVPCGIADYAVTSLLEEGIDVSMNDVVDIVARLAQSRWGSQHNTRADVAWKHSPQDLSAFSRGEGAGEPVRMIKRLEQAGVTDGLSISVRKPEWIRPHVQHTDEVLKTKRTLRDLNLVTVCEQAGCPNLSECWNDGTATFMVLGERCTRACGFCLIDTQKPLQPDADEPRRVAEAVQRMGLEFAVLTMVARDDLIDGGMQHVVDTVRAIRMMNVSAKVETLISDVKGTDALDILIAERPDVFNHNIETVARLQRAVRPSAGYARSLSVLARGRAAGLTTKSGMIVGMGETRQEVEETLIDLASVGVQIVTIGQYLRPTTNHLPVARFVEPQEFDHYKAFGESLGMQHVQSSPLTRSSYHAKHAHGQSQLVLHA
;
A
#
# COMPACT_ATOMS: atom_id res chain seq x y z
N GLY A 1 -10.11 17.79 1.48
CA GLY A 1 -8.87 18.56 1.71
C GLY A 1 -7.72 17.91 0.99
N ASP A 2 -6.80 18.76 0.55
CA ASP A 2 -5.61 18.33 -0.16
C ASP A 2 -4.53 17.83 0.80
N ILE A 3 -3.27 17.94 0.43
CA ILE A 3 -2.12 17.47 1.21
C ILE A 3 -1.93 18.35 2.46
N THR A 4 -1.56 17.74 3.58
CA THR A 4 -1.08 18.41 4.80
C THR A 4 0.32 17.95 5.15
N TYR A 5 0.99 18.73 6.03
CA TYR A 5 2.33 18.41 6.51
C TYR A 5 2.29 18.10 7.99
N HIS A 6 2.93 17.00 8.37
CA HIS A 6 3.24 16.67 9.75
C HIS A 6 4.75 16.45 9.87
N GLY A 7 5.41 17.23 10.70
CA GLY A 7 6.86 17.20 10.84
C GLY A 7 7.36 17.42 12.28
N PRO A 8 8.67 17.27 12.49
CA PRO A 8 9.28 17.55 13.79
C PRO A 8 8.92 18.94 14.30
N GLY A 9 8.70 19.07 15.61
CA GLY A 9 8.30 20.34 16.23
C GLY A 9 6.82 20.68 16.11
N GLN A 10 5.97 19.79 15.52
CA GLN A 10 4.53 19.96 15.47
C GLN A 10 3.85 19.07 16.52
N LEU A 11 2.97 19.65 17.34
CA LEU A 11 2.14 18.89 18.26
C LEU A 11 0.86 18.42 17.57
N VAL A 12 0.71 17.11 17.41
CA VAL A 12 -0.51 16.50 16.87
C VAL A 12 -1.34 15.92 18.01
N GLY A 13 -2.61 16.31 18.11
CA GLY A 13 -3.54 15.86 19.14
C GLY A 13 -4.82 15.28 18.54
N TYR A 14 -5.22 14.10 19.01
CA TYR A 14 -6.44 13.41 18.58
C TYR A 14 -7.40 13.20 19.77
N PRO A 15 -8.30 14.15 20.07
CA PRO A 15 -9.33 13.92 21.08
C PRO A 15 -10.32 12.86 20.57
N ILE A 16 -10.39 11.71 21.24
CA ILE A 16 -11.31 10.60 20.89
C ILE A 16 -12.48 10.63 21.85
N LEU A 17 -13.58 11.20 21.41
CA LEU A 17 -14.78 11.47 22.19
C LEU A 17 -16.01 10.84 21.53
N SER A 18 -17.02 10.52 22.34
CA SER A 18 -18.37 10.22 21.84
C SER A 18 -19.21 11.49 21.92
N LEU A 19 -19.58 12.05 20.77
CA LEU A 19 -20.31 13.31 20.71
C LEU A 19 -21.83 13.09 20.97
N PRO A 20 -22.51 14.10 21.57
CA PRO A 20 -23.96 14.09 21.63
C PRO A 20 -24.59 14.22 20.23
N ALA A 21 -25.82 13.81 20.10
CA ALA A 21 -26.61 14.13 18.93
C ALA A 21 -26.93 15.63 18.86
N LYS A 22 -26.96 16.18 17.66
CA LYS A 22 -27.23 17.60 17.43
C LYS A 22 -28.66 18.00 17.86
N HIS A 23 -29.61 17.08 17.67
CA HIS A 23 -31.02 17.28 18.01
C HIS A 23 -31.58 16.01 18.67
N GLY A 24 -31.79 16.04 19.97
CA GLY A 24 -32.38 14.92 20.73
C GLY A 24 -31.42 13.73 20.92
N THR A 25 -31.99 12.54 21.13
CA THR A 25 -31.22 11.31 21.39
C THR A 25 -30.73 10.63 20.13
N ASP A 26 -31.42 10.84 18.99
CA ASP A 26 -31.14 10.21 17.71
C ASP A 26 -30.80 11.27 16.65
N GLY A 27 -29.75 11.02 15.87
CA GLY A 27 -29.34 11.94 14.81
C GLY A 27 -27.82 12.07 14.65
N PRO A 28 -27.36 12.88 13.69
CA PRO A 28 -25.95 13.13 13.48
C PRO A 28 -25.33 13.85 14.67
N ALA A 29 -24.03 13.66 14.85
CA ALA A 29 -23.25 14.36 15.87
C ALA A 29 -23.20 15.87 15.60
N ASP A 30 -23.08 16.68 16.66
CA ASP A 30 -22.79 18.10 16.54
C ASP A 30 -21.30 18.34 16.26
N THR A 31 -20.89 18.06 15.05
CA THR A 31 -19.51 18.19 14.59
C THR A 31 -19.05 19.65 14.63
N ARG A 32 -19.93 20.61 14.39
CA ARG A 32 -19.58 22.05 14.38
C ARG A 32 -19.23 22.53 15.78
N SER A 33 -20.00 22.16 16.78
CA SER A 33 -19.70 22.46 18.18
C SER A 33 -18.39 21.83 18.62
N TYR A 34 -18.13 20.59 18.20
CA TYR A 34 -16.87 19.91 18.50
C TYR A 34 -15.66 20.59 17.87
N ILE A 35 -15.73 21.02 16.62
CA ILE A 35 -14.64 21.78 15.97
C ILE A 35 -14.38 23.08 16.76
N TYR A 36 -15.44 23.79 17.13
CA TYR A 36 -15.34 25.00 17.95
C TYR A 36 -14.64 24.74 19.29
N ASP A 37 -14.95 23.62 19.93
CA ASP A 37 -14.32 23.24 21.20
C ASP A 37 -12.84 22.89 21.05
N VAL A 38 -12.46 22.24 19.95
CA VAL A 38 -11.04 21.97 19.64
C VAL A 38 -10.29 23.26 19.34
N GLU A 39 -10.88 24.19 18.59
CA GLU A 39 -10.30 25.52 18.36
C GLU A 39 -10.12 26.28 19.68
N GLN A 40 -11.13 26.24 20.57
CA GLN A 40 -11.05 26.91 21.84
C GLN A 40 -9.96 26.34 22.75
N LEU A 41 -9.79 25.01 22.75
CA LEU A 41 -8.69 24.35 23.45
C LEU A 41 -7.33 24.94 23.04
N ILE A 42 -7.13 25.14 21.76
CA ILE A 42 -5.87 25.67 21.24
C ILE A 42 -5.73 27.18 21.51
N VAL A 43 -6.80 27.95 21.35
CA VAL A 43 -6.80 29.40 21.72
C VAL A 43 -6.46 29.59 23.21
N ASP A 44 -7.04 28.77 24.09
CA ASP A 44 -6.76 28.81 25.52
C ASP A 44 -5.30 28.40 25.83
N THR A 45 -4.78 27.42 25.10
CA THR A 45 -3.38 27.00 25.18
C THR A 45 -2.44 28.13 24.78
N LEU A 46 -2.69 28.75 23.63
CA LEU A 46 -1.90 29.88 23.14
C LEU A 46 -1.96 31.09 24.09
N THR A 47 -3.11 31.34 24.66
CA THR A 47 -3.29 32.42 25.68
C THR A 47 -2.41 32.16 26.90
N GLN A 48 -2.34 30.93 27.42
CA GLN A 48 -1.47 30.57 28.52
C GLN A 48 0.03 30.67 28.18
N LEU A 49 0.38 30.51 26.92
CA LEU A 49 1.74 30.72 26.41
C LEU A 49 2.05 32.20 26.11
N GLY A 50 1.12 33.11 26.37
CA GLY A 50 1.31 34.56 26.20
C GLY A 50 0.89 35.09 24.81
N VAL A 51 0.35 34.26 23.94
CA VAL A 51 -0.19 34.69 22.62
C VAL A 51 -1.58 35.28 22.81
N ARG A 52 -1.73 36.57 22.57
CA ARG A 52 -3.00 37.28 22.81
C ARG A 52 -3.84 37.54 21.59
N ASN A 53 -3.26 37.39 20.40
CA ASN A 53 -3.88 37.65 19.10
C ASN A 53 -4.35 36.37 18.38
N ALA A 54 -4.47 35.26 19.13
CA ALA A 54 -4.99 34.01 18.60
C ALA A 54 -6.52 34.00 18.54
N GLY A 55 -7.07 33.46 17.43
CA GLY A 55 -8.51 33.41 17.25
C GLY A 55 -8.91 32.52 16.08
N ARG A 56 -10.15 32.67 15.62
CA ARG A 56 -10.79 31.87 14.57
C ARG A 56 -11.08 32.71 13.33
N MET A 57 -11.09 32.06 12.18
CA MET A 57 -11.64 32.60 10.94
C MET A 57 -12.88 31.77 10.53
N GLY A 58 -14.00 32.46 10.26
CA GLY A 58 -15.29 31.78 10.04
C GLY A 58 -15.34 30.86 8.85
N GLU A 59 -14.55 31.15 7.82
CA GLU A 59 -14.51 30.40 6.56
C GLU A 59 -13.48 29.26 6.57
N PHE A 60 -12.47 29.34 7.45
CA PHE A 60 -11.32 28.42 7.44
C PHE A 60 -11.09 27.80 8.83
N PRO A 61 -11.54 26.56 9.07
CA PRO A 61 -11.30 25.87 10.34
C PRO A 61 -9.82 25.85 10.74
N GLY A 62 -9.57 26.07 12.02
CA GLY A 62 -8.23 26.13 12.58
C GLY A 62 -8.04 27.35 13.48
N VAL A 63 -6.85 27.48 14.07
CA VAL A 63 -6.50 28.62 14.90
C VAL A 63 -5.49 29.50 14.18
N TRP A 64 -5.75 30.78 14.22
CA TRP A 64 -5.06 31.82 13.47
C TRP A 64 -4.53 32.89 14.41
N LEU A 65 -3.42 33.49 14.07
CA LEU A 65 -2.97 34.74 14.64
C LEU A 65 -3.45 35.90 13.78
N ASP A 66 -3.82 36.99 14.43
CA ASP A 66 -4.41 38.17 13.78
C ASP A 66 -5.55 37.85 12.81
N PRO A 67 -6.54 37.01 13.19
CA PRO A 67 -7.61 36.61 12.33
C PRO A 67 -8.38 37.81 11.76
N ASN A 68 -8.87 37.66 10.50
CA ASN A 68 -9.62 38.70 9.79
C ASN A 68 -8.84 40.00 9.50
N THR A 69 -7.52 39.91 9.44
CA THR A 69 -6.65 40.99 8.98
C THR A 69 -5.79 40.54 7.82
N ASP A 70 -5.13 41.47 7.13
CA ASP A 70 -4.19 41.17 6.03
C ASP A 70 -2.95 40.39 6.53
N ASN A 71 -2.70 40.37 7.84
CA ASN A 71 -1.60 39.65 8.47
C ASN A 71 -2.02 38.30 9.08
N ALA A 72 -3.20 37.82 8.75
CA ALA A 72 -3.70 36.54 9.27
C ALA A 72 -2.78 35.40 8.86
N ARG A 73 -2.37 34.57 9.85
CA ARG A 73 -1.52 33.40 9.62
C ARG A 73 -1.93 32.23 10.49
N LYS A 74 -2.00 31.06 9.86
CA LYS A 74 -2.46 29.85 10.56
C LYS A 74 -1.37 29.24 11.41
N ILE A 75 -1.63 29.07 12.72
CA ILE A 75 -0.71 28.41 13.65
C ILE A 75 -1.14 26.98 13.97
N CYS A 76 -2.43 26.67 13.84
CA CYS A 76 -2.94 25.32 14.09
C CYS A 76 -3.95 24.91 13.02
N ALA A 77 -3.70 23.77 12.38
CA ALA A 77 -4.65 23.13 11.48
C ALA A 77 -5.60 22.20 12.26
N ILE A 78 -6.87 22.14 11.84
CA ILE A 78 -7.88 21.24 12.41
C ILE A 78 -8.50 20.44 11.30
N GLY A 79 -8.47 19.11 11.45
CA GLY A 79 -9.11 18.16 10.56
C GLY A 79 -9.73 17.05 11.37
N VAL A 80 -11.06 16.96 11.37
CA VAL A 80 -11.78 15.97 12.16
C VAL A 80 -12.68 15.10 11.27
N ARG A 81 -12.90 13.87 11.72
CA ARG A 81 -13.89 12.97 11.18
C ARG A 81 -14.73 12.45 12.33
N VAL A 82 -16.03 12.26 12.11
CA VAL A 82 -16.96 11.70 13.09
C VAL A 82 -17.65 10.50 12.46
N GLY A 83 -17.85 9.45 13.23
CA GLY A 83 -18.60 8.28 12.78
C GLY A 83 -20.03 8.68 12.35
N SER A 84 -20.53 8.08 11.28
CA SER A 84 -21.78 8.46 10.61
C SER A 84 -23.03 7.69 11.11
N GLY A 85 -22.86 6.75 12.05
CA GLY A 85 -23.95 5.96 12.59
C GLY A 85 -24.75 6.68 13.68
N SER A 86 -26.03 6.34 13.84
CA SER A 86 -26.86 6.86 14.95
C SER A 86 -26.32 6.48 16.34
N THR A 87 -25.55 5.40 16.40
CA THR A 87 -24.92 4.88 17.64
C THR A 87 -23.42 5.11 17.73
N ASP A 88 -22.73 5.33 16.59
CA ASP A 88 -21.28 5.59 16.54
C ASP A 88 -21.02 7.04 16.14
N ARG A 89 -20.97 7.94 17.14
CA ARG A 89 -20.61 9.35 16.98
C ARG A 89 -19.22 9.65 17.53
N ARG A 90 -18.30 8.68 17.36
CA ARG A 90 -16.93 8.79 17.85
C ARG A 90 -16.11 9.70 16.95
N THR A 91 -15.35 10.60 17.55
CA THR A 91 -14.43 11.49 16.83
C THR A 91 -13.14 10.76 16.44
N MET A 92 -12.55 11.17 15.32
CA MET A 92 -11.26 10.72 14.82
C MET A 92 -10.49 11.93 14.29
N HIS A 93 -9.15 11.86 14.34
CA HIS A 93 -8.25 12.97 14.04
C HIS A 93 -8.40 14.10 15.05
N GLY A 94 -8.01 15.32 14.72
CA GLY A 94 -8.07 16.45 15.64
C GLY A 94 -7.30 17.67 15.14
N PHE A 95 -6.19 18.01 15.76
CA PHE A 95 -5.45 19.22 15.46
C PHE A 95 -3.94 18.98 15.28
N ALA A 96 -3.29 19.92 14.62
CA ALA A 96 -1.84 19.98 14.45
C ALA A 96 -1.38 21.43 14.75
N LEU A 97 -0.77 21.63 15.92
CA LEU A 97 -0.23 22.91 16.37
C LEU A 97 1.25 23.01 16.06
N ASN A 98 1.64 24.04 15.34
CA ASN A 98 3.03 24.31 15.01
C ASN A 98 3.74 24.96 16.22
N VAL A 99 4.60 24.21 16.90
CA VAL A 99 5.38 24.70 18.06
C VAL A 99 6.74 25.19 17.58
N SER A 100 7.63 24.32 17.16
CA SER A 100 8.93 24.62 16.58
C SER A 100 9.11 24.00 15.19
N THR A 101 8.01 23.84 14.48
CA THR A 101 7.95 23.22 13.16
C THR A 101 8.73 24.05 12.14
N ASP A 102 9.54 23.39 11.30
CA ASP A 102 10.15 24.04 10.15
C ASP A 102 9.06 24.37 9.12
N MET A 103 8.77 25.67 8.99
CA MET A 103 7.71 26.18 8.13
C MET A 103 8.15 26.33 6.67
N THR A 104 9.45 26.20 6.38
CA THR A 104 10.01 26.32 5.00
C THR A 104 9.38 25.28 4.08
N PHE A 105 9.31 24.03 4.55
CA PHE A 105 8.71 22.95 3.76
C PHE A 105 7.22 23.20 3.46
N MET A 106 6.46 23.71 4.43
CA MET A 106 5.05 24.05 4.22
C MET A 106 4.86 25.18 3.19
N ARG A 107 5.77 26.18 3.18
CA ARG A 107 5.67 27.33 2.29
C ARG A 107 6.09 27.00 0.86
N GLU A 108 7.08 26.15 0.69
CA GLU A 108 7.67 25.87 -0.63
C GLU A 108 6.98 24.73 -1.38
N HIS A 109 6.36 23.77 -0.67
CA HIS A 109 5.94 22.51 -1.27
C HIS A 109 4.45 22.22 -1.10
N ILE A 110 3.73 22.96 -0.26
CA ILE A 110 2.34 22.68 0.08
C ILE A 110 1.53 23.97 0.06
N VAL A 111 0.32 23.89 -0.50
CA VAL A 111 -0.73 24.88 -0.22
C VAL A 111 -1.53 24.35 0.97
N PRO A 112 -1.29 24.84 2.22
CA PRO A 112 -1.88 24.24 3.40
C PRO A 112 -3.40 24.29 3.36
N CYS A 113 -4.04 23.12 3.40
CA CYS A 113 -5.51 22.99 3.34
C CYS A 113 -6.17 23.61 2.09
N GLY A 114 -5.42 23.79 0.99
CA GLY A 114 -5.93 24.46 -0.22
C GLY A 114 -6.16 25.97 -0.09
N ILE A 115 -5.58 26.61 0.93
CA ILE A 115 -5.73 28.05 1.20
C ILE A 115 -4.43 28.74 0.77
N ALA A 116 -4.43 29.28 -0.45
CA ALA A 116 -3.24 29.93 -1.03
C ALA A 116 -3.00 31.36 -0.52
N ASP A 117 -4.05 32.02 0.00
CA ASP A 117 -4.03 33.45 0.28
C ASP A 117 -3.52 33.82 1.67
N TYR A 118 -3.24 32.85 2.54
CA TYR A 118 -2.83 33.10 3.91
C TYR A 118 -1.56 32.36 4.30
N ALA A 119 -0.74 33.02 5.09
CA ALA A 119 0.51 32.47 5.61
C ALA A 119 0.28 31.40 6.70
N VAL A 120 1.32 30.61 6.94
CA VAL A 120 1.42 29.70 8.08
C VAL A 120 2.57 30.14 9.00
N THR A 121 2.44 29.86 10.31
CA THR A 121 3.43 30.24 11.31
C THR A 121 3.57 29.16 12.40
N SER A 122 4.56 29.32 13.29
CA SER A 122 4.80 28.49 14.46
C SER A 122 5.05 29.37 15.71
N LEU A 123 4.93 28.79 16.90
CA LEU A 123 5.28 29.52 18.13
C LEU A 123 6.71 30.08 18.10
N LEU A 124 7.65 29.28 17.61
CA LEU A 124 9.05 29.70 17.49
C LEU A 124 9.22 30.89 16.53
N GLU A 125 8.54 30.91 15.39
CA GLU A 125 8.58 32.06 14.47
C GLU A 125 7.92 33.33 15.04
N GLU A 126 6.94 33.14 15.93
CA GLU A 126 6.32 34.25 16.67
C GLU A 126 7.15 34.70 17.89
N GLY A 127 8.38 34.18 18.04
CA GLY A 127 9.30 34.57 19.12
C GLY A 127 9.00 33.89 20.46
N ILE A 128 8.19 32.86 20.48
CA ILE A 128 7.84 32.09 21.68
C ILE A 128 8.62 30.76 21.65
N ASP A 129 9.75 30.76 22.35
CA ASP A 129 10.57 29.58 22.56
C ASP A 129 10.06 28.80 23.78
N VAL A 130 9.33 27.71 23.51
CA VAL A 130 8.70 26.84 24.52
C VAL A 130 8.99 25.39 24.20
N SER A 131 9.23 24.59 25.25
CA SER A 131 9.44 23.15 25.01
C SER A 131 8.14 22.45 24.58
N MET A 132 8.27 21.42 23.77
CA MET A 132 7.13 20.59 23.38
C MET A 132 6.41 20.00 24.60
N ASN A 133 7.14 19.61 25.65
CA ASN A 133 6.58 19.05 26.86
C ASN A 133 5.68 20.08 27.62
N ASP A 134 6.10 21.33 27.70
CA ASP A 134 5.30 22.36 28.35
C ASP A 134 4.00 22.61 27.60
N VAL A 135 4.05 22.60 26.24
CA VAL A 135 2.84 22.74 25.43
C VAL A 135 1.91 21.54 25.62
N VAL A 136 2.46 20.30 25.61
CA VAL A 136 1.69 19.08 25.90
C VAL A 136 1.03 19.13 27.26
N ASP A 137 1.73 19.59 28.30
CA ASP A 137 1.20 19.69 29.67
C ASP A 137 0.03 20.67 29.77
N ILE A 138 0.14 21.81 29.09
CA ILE A 138 -0.94 22.81 29.04
C ILE A 138 -2.15 22.22 28.29
N VAL A 139 -1.94 21.66 27.10
CA VAL A 139 -3.01 21.06 26.28
C VAL A 139 -3.71 19.92 27.02
N ALA A 140 -2.95 19.02 27.65
CA ALA A 140 -3.50 17.88 28.38
C ALA A 140 -4.39 18.35 29.55
N ARG A 141 -3.92 19.33 30.34
CA ARG A 141 -4.68 19.89 31.44
C ARG A 141 -5.95 20.58 30.98
N LEU A 142 -5.89 21.40 29.93
CA LEU A 142 -7.05 22.07 29.37
C LEU A 142 -8.05 21.10 28.73
N ALA A 143 -7.57 20.07 28.04
CA ALA A 143 -8.41 19.03 27.47
C ALA A 143 -9.11 18.22 28.58
N GLN A 144 -8.39 17.90 29.66
CA GLN A 144 -8.96 17.23 30.82
C GLN A 144 -10.06 18.09 31.48
N SER A 145 -9.85 19.39 31.64
CA SER A 145 -10.86 20.31 32.21
C SER A 145 -12.10 20.42 31.33
N ARG A 146 -11.93 20.29 29.99
CA ARG A 146 -13.02 20.44 29.01
C ARG A 146 -13.84 19.18 28.80
N TRP A 147 -13.17 18.03 28.70
CA TRP A 147 -13.78 16.75 28.32
C TRP A 147 -13.56 15.61 29.31
N GLY A 148 -12.72 15.83 30.32
CA GLY A 148 -12.34 14.78 31.25
C GLY A 148 -13.43 14.44 32.26
N SER A 149 -13.26 13.30 32.93
CA SER A 149 -14.04 12.89 34.10
C SER A 149 -13.25 13.15 35.39
N GLN A 150 -13.88 12.92 36.57
CA GLN A 150 -13.21 13.02 37.86
C GLN A 150 -12.09 11.98 38.04
N HIS A 151 -12.11 10.90 37.30
CA HIS A 151 -11.08 9.86 37.31
C HIS A 151 -10.32 9.87 35.99
N ASN A 152 -9.15 10.47 35.98
CA ASN A 152 -8.27 10.55 34.83
C ASN A 152 -6.93 9.87 35.12
N THR A 153 -6.41 9.16 34.15
CA THR A 153 -5.04 8.64 34.18
C THR A 153 -4.27 9.23 33.00
N ARG A 154 -3.04 9.65 33.25
CA ARG A 154 -2.10 10.04 32.21
C ARG A 154 -1.06 8.95 32.03
N ALA A 155 -0.82 8.53 30.80
CA ALA A 155 0.26 7.63 30.44
C ALA A 155 1.17 8.33 29.43
N ASP A 156 2.37 8.68 29.86
CA ASP A 156 3.38 9.25 28.99
C ASP A 156 4.26 8.12 28.45
N VAL A 157 4.22 7.91 27.15
CA VAL A 157 5.06 6.93 26.47
C VAL A 157 6.28 7.63 25.92
N ALA A 158 7.40 7.55 26.65
CA ALA A 158 8.68 7.98 26.13
C ALA A 158 9.28 6.85 25.28
N TRP A 159 9.43 7.09 23.98
CA TRP A 159 10.17 6.21 23.11
C TRP A 159 11.65 6.34 23.44
N LYS A 160 12.19 5.36 24.16
CA LYS A 160 13.64 5.24 24.30
C LYS A 160 14.19 4.59 23.05
N HIS A 161 15.18 5.21 22.42
CA HIS A 161 15.96 4.53 21.38
C HIS A 161 16.58 3.27 21.97
N SER A 162 15.95 2.14 21.70
CA SER A 162 16.52 0.82 21.91
C SER A 162 17.04 0.33 20.57
N PRO A 163 18.16 -0.38 20.50
CA PRO A 163 18.59 -1.07 19.28
C PRO A 163 17.55 -2.07 18.75
N GLN A 164 16.51 -2.35 19.53
CA GLN A 164 15.36 -3.20 19.19
C GLN A 164 14.08 -2.40 18.95
N ASP A 165 14.12 -1.08 19.04
CA ASP A 165 12.95 -0.22 18.81
C ASP A 165 12.67 -0.10 17.31
N LEU A 166 11.61 -0.79 16.88
CA LEU A 166 11.13 -0.79 15.50
C LEU A 166 10.42 0.53 15.10
N SER A 167 10.16 1.44 16.03
CA SER A 167 9.48 2.71 15.74
C SER A 167 10.38 3.72 15.02
N ALA A 168 11.68 3.69 15.23
CA ALA A 168 12.66 4.41 14.42
C ALA A 168 12.63 3.92 12.97
N PHE A 169 12.36 2.64 12.78
CA PHE A 169 12.20 1.96 11.52
C PHE A 169 10.97 2.46 10.72
N SER A 170 9.86 2.71 11.38
CA SER A 170 8.65 3.26 10.75
C SER A 170 8.77 4.73 10.35
N ARG A 171 9.72 5.46 10.93
CA ARG A 171 9.95 6.88 10.65
C ARG A 171 11.05 7.16 9.62
N GLY A 172 11.73 6.12 9.12
CA GLY A 172 12.84 6.29 8.19
C GLY A 172 14.09 6.94 8.80
N GLU A 173 14.14 7.08 10.13
CA GLU A 173 15.29 7.65 10.83
C GLU A 173 16.33 6.58 11.13
N GLY A 174 17.50 6.74 10.55
CA GLY A 174 18.79 6.12 10.85
C GLY A 174 18.77 4.61 11.08
N ALA A 175 19.81 3.92 11.13
CA ALA A 175 20.07 2.52 11.57
C ALA A 175 18.97 1.43 11.37
N GLY A 176 17.79 1.80 10.87
CA GLY A 176 16.62 0.95 10.64
C GLY A 176 16.57 0.29 9.27
N GLU A 177 17.64 0.34 8.48
CA GLU A 177 17.68 -0.54 7.32
C GLU A 177 17.66 -1.99 7.80
N PRO A 178 16.88 -2.86 7.15
CA PRO A 178 16.78 -4.25 7.57
C PRO A 178 18.13 -4.94 7.41
N VAL A 179 18.99 -4.80 8.42
CA VAL A 179 20.38 -5.28 8.47
C VAL A 179 20.50 -6.72 7.97
N ARG A 180 19.46 -7.53 8.20
CA ARG A 180 19.42 -8.91 7.67
C ARG A 180 19.23 -8.97 6.16
N MET A 181 18.39 -8.10 5.57
CA MET A 181 18.15 -8.10 4.12
C MET A 181 19.31 -7.50 3.35
N ILE A 182 19.87 -6.39 3.85
CA ILE A 182 21.06 -5.75 3.26
C ILE A 182 22.26 -6.69 3.32
N LYS A 183 22.54 -7.30 4.48
CA LYS A 183 23.63 -8.30 4.58
C LYS A 183 23.45 -9.46 3.59
N ARG A 184 22.23 -9.87 3.28
CA ARG A 184 21.97 -10.92 2.27
C ARG A 184 22.21 -10.41 0.86
N LEU A 185 21.89 -9.15 0.55
CA LEU A 185 22.23 -8.52 -0.72
C LEU A 185 23.74 -8.37 -0.89
N GLU A 186 24.44 -7.91 0.15
CA GLU A 186 25.92 -7.84 0.17
C GLU A 186 26.54 -9.22 -0.05
N GLN A 187 26.04 -10.27 0.59
CA GLN A 187 26.44 -11.67 0.37
C GLN A 187 26.18 -12.15 -1.05
N ALA A 188 25.17 -11.58 -1.71
CA ALA A 188 24.87 -11.83 -3.11
C ALA A 188 25.61 -10.87 -4.06
N GLY A 189 26.58 -10.09 -3.56
CA GLY A 189 27.43 -9.21 -4.36
C GLY A 189 26.75 -7.88 -4.76
N VAL A 190 25.68 -7.48 -4.09
CA VAL A 190 25.01 -6.18 -4.31
C VAL A 190 25.33 -5.25 -3.15
N THR A 191 26.27 -4.34 -3.37
CA THR A 191 26.77 -3.40 -2.35
C THR A 191 26.18 -2.00 -2.47
N ASP A 192 25.68 -1.65 -3.65
CA ASP A 192 25.16 -0.33 -3.97
C ASP A 192 23.64 -0.32 -4.07
N GLY A 193 23.02 0.76 -3.61
CA GLY A 193 21.57 0.97 -3.70
C GLY A 193 21.23 2.45 -3.76
N LEU A 194 20.24 2.78 -4.57
CA LEU A 194 19.77 4.14 -4.70
C LEU A 194 19.01 4.57 -3.43
N SER A 195 19.26 5.79 -2.97
CA SER A 195 18.44 6.39 -1.92
C SER A 195 16.98 6.47 -2.38
N ILE A 196 16.02 6.29 -1.46
CA ILE A 196 14.60 6.42 -1.76
C ILE A 196 14.24 7.84 -2.22
N SER A 197 15.06 8.83 -1.88
CA SER A 197 14.90 10.22 -2.30
C SER A 197 15.35 10.50 -3.73
N VAL A 198 16.02 9.55 -4.39
CA VAL A 198 16.44 9.72 -5.79
C VAL A 198 15.20 9.86 -6.67
N ARG A 199 15.16 10.95 -7.44
CA ARG A 199 14.05 11.23 -8.36
C ARG A 199 13.94 10.12 -9.40
N LYS A 200 12.74 9.52 -9.46
CA LYS A 200 12.45 8.48 -10.47
C LYS A 200 12.54 9.07 -11.88
N PRO A 201 13.16 8.35 -12.83
CA PRO A 201 13.18 8.73 -14.24
C PRO A 201 11.77 8.91 -14.82
N GLU A 202 11.66 9.64 -15.91
CA GLU A 202 10.36 9.94 -16.53
C GLU A 202 9.59 8.68 -16.99
N TRP A 203 10.32 7.69 -17.51
CA TRP A 203 9.73 6.42 -17.96
C TRP A 203 9.17 5.52 -16.84
N ILE A 204 9.37 5.88 -15.56
CA ILE A 204 8.83 5.16 -14.38
C ILE A 204 7.66 5.94 -13.74
N ARG A 205 7.16 6.99 -14.36
CA ARG A 205 6.05 7.76 -13.80
C ARG A 205 4.72 7.21 -14.31
N PRO A 206 3.85 6.69 -13.42
CA PRO A 206 2.54 6.22 -13.83
C PRO A 206 1.64 7.40 -14.21
N HIS A 207 0.78 7.18 -15.20
CA HIS A 207 -0.33 8.09 -15.49
C HIS A 207 -1.52 7.72 -14.59
N VAL A 208 -1.77 8.52 -13.58
CA VAL A 208 -2.91 8.31 -12.67
C VAL A 208 -4.15 8.99 -13.27
N GLN A 209 -5.20 8.20 -13.49
CA GLN A 209 -6.50 8.69 -13.97
C GLN A 209 -7.57 8.36 -12.94
N HIS A 210 -8.38 9.35 -12.57
CA HIS A 210 -9.54 9.18 -11.71
C HIS A 210 -10.81 9.24 -12.56
N THR A 211 -11.24 8.07 -13.05
CA THR A 211 -12.48 7.94 -13.83
C THR A 211 -13.62 7.41 -12.97
N ASP A 212 -14.84 7.49 -13.47
CA ASP A 212 -16.03 6.95 -12.80
C ASP A 212 -15.95 5.43 -12.64
N GLU A 213 -15.31 4.72 -13.59
CA GLU A 213 -15.07 3.27 -13.52
C GLU A 213 -14.16 2.90 -12.34
N VAL A 214 -13.07 3.64 -12.14
CA VAL A 214 -12.17 3.44 -10.98
C VAL A 214 -12.93 3.64 -9.67
N LEU A 215 -13.77 4.67 -9.59
CA LEU A 215 -14.59 4.93 -8.39
C LEU A 215 -15.65 3.85 -8.17
N LYS A 216 -16.29 3.37 -9.22
CA LYS A 216 -17.27 2.29 -9.19
C LYS A 216 -16.64 0.98 -8.71
N THR A 217 -15.49 0.61 -9.29
CA THR A 217 -14.71 -0.56 -8.87
C THR A 217 -14.37 -0.48 -7.37
N LYS A 218 -13.86 0.66 -6.94
CA LYS A 218 -13.51 0.90 -5.53
C LYS A 218 -14.69 0.78 -4.57
N ARG A 219 -15.89 1.24 -4.96
CA ARG A 219 -17.12 1.07 -4.17
C ARG A 219 -17.51 -0.40 -4.09
N THR A 220 -17.54 -1.12 -5.21
CA THR A 220 -17.88 -2.55 -5.26
C THR A 220 -16.98 -3.38 -4.34
N LEU A 221 -15.67 -3.14 -4.37
CA LEU A 221 -14.71 -3.84 -3.51
C LEU A 221 -14.94 -3.57 -2.02
N ARG A 222 -15.22 -2.31 -1.67
CA ARG A 222 -15.53 -1.93 -0.27
C ARG A 222 -16.85 -2.53 0.22
N ASP A 223 -17.90 -2.48 -0.61
CA ASP A 223 -19.22 -3.01 -0.26
C ASP A 223 -19.18 -4.53 -0.01
N LEU A 224 -18.28 -5.22 -0.70
CA LEU A 224 -18.08 -6.66 -0.57
C LEU A 224 -16.96 -7.02 0.42
N ASN A 225 -16.36 -6.04 1.09
CA ASN A 225 -15.23 -6.24 2.00
C ASN A 225 -14.12 -7.09 1.36
N LEU A 226 -13.72 -6.73 0.15
CA LEU A 226 -12.68 -7.40 -0.63
C LEU A 226 -11.43 -6.57 -0.74
N VAL A 227 -10.31 -7.25 -0.83
CA VAL A 227 -8.97 -6.66 -0.94
C VAL A 227 -8.40 -6.92 -2.32
N THR A 228 -7.73 -5.92 -2.89
CA THR A 228 -6.98 -6.07 -4.13
C THR A 228 -5.50 -5.84 -3.89
N VAL A 229 -4.67 -6.64 -4.55
CA VAL A 229 -3.22 -6.39 -4.56
C VAL A 229 -2.89 -5.02 -5.19
N CYS A 230 -3.77 -4.51 -6.05
CA CYS A 230 -3.60 -3.21 -6.69
C CYS A 230 -3.57 -2.07 -5.65
N GLU A 231 -4.40 -2.12 -4.61
CA GLU A 231 -4.39 -1.14 -3.51
C GLU A 231 -3.31 -1.47 -2.48
N GLN A 232 -3.22 -2.72 -2.02
CA GLN A 232 -2.31 -3.13 -0.94
C GLN A 232 -0.83 -3.03 -1.33
N ALA A 233 -0.48 -3.35 -2.58
CA ALA A 233 0.89 -3.26 -3.08
C ALA A 233 1.23 -1.90 -3.72
N GLY A 234 0.32 -0.92 -3.70
CA GLY A 234 0.54 0.39 -4.30
C GLY A 234 0.87 0.31 -5.81
N CYS A 235 0.08 -0.47 -6.56
CA CYS A 235 0.35 -0.75 -7.96
C CYS A 235 0.30 0.53 -8.82
N PRO A 236 1.34 0.82 -9.63
CA PRO A 236 1.36 2.01 -10.48
C PRO A 236 0.30 2.01 -11.59
N ASN A 237 -0.22 0.84 -11.97
CA ASN A 237 -1.17 0.67 -13.08
C ASN A 237 -2.63 0.54 -12.61
N LEU A 238 -2.93 0.80 -11.33
CA LEU A 238 -4.26 0.59 -10.75
C LEU A 238 -5.36 1.24 -11.59
N SER A 239 -5.22 2.52 -11.93
CA SER A 239 -6.25 3.26 -12.66
C SER A 239 -6.42 2.74 -14.09
N GLU A 240 -5.35 2.38 -14.78
CA GLU A 240 -5.38 1.83 -16.12
C GLU A 240 -6.06 0.46 -16.15
N CYS A 241 -5.62 -0.48 -15.30
CA CYS A 241 -6.21 -1.81 -15.21
C CYS A 241 -7.70 -1.79 -14.86
N TRP A 242 -8.11 -0.94 -13.92
CA TRP A 242 -9.50 -0.85 -13.51
C TRP A 242 -10.38 -0.21 -14.58
N ASN A 243 -9.85 0.73 -15.37
CA ASN A 243 -10.54 1.26 -16.55
C ASN A 243 -10.70 0.22 -17.65
N ASP A 244 -9.73 -0.70 -17.78
CA ASP A 244 -9.75 -1.81 -18.75
C ASP A 244 -10.54 -3.04 -18.26
N GLY A 245 -11.27 -2.91 -17.15
CA GLY A 245 -12.09 -3.98 -16.59
C GLY A 245 -11.28 -5.14 -16.02
N THR A 246 -10.03 -4.93 -15.63
CA THR A 246 -9.15 -5.95 -15.03
C THR A 246 -8.94 -5.63 -13.55
N ALA A 247 -9.27 -6.57 -12.66
CA ALA A 247 -8.97 -6.47 -11.23
C ALA A 247 -8.24 -7.72 -10.75
N THR A 248 -7.31 -7.52 -9.81
CA THR A 248 -6.57 -8.61 -9.17
C THR A 248 -7.01 -8.72 -7.73
N PHE A 249 -7.82 -9.73 -7.45
CA PHE A 249 -8.31 -10.03 -6.10
C PHE A 249 -7.23 -10.72 -5.29
N MET A 250 -7.00 -10.26 -4.08
CA MET A 250 -6.10 -10.91 -3.13
C MET A 250 -6.94 -11.76 -2.17
N VAL A 251 -6.75 -13.06 -2.21
CA VAL A 251 -7.50 -14.02 -1.40
C VAL A 251 -6.67 -14.57 -0.23
N LEU A 252 -7.33 -15.20 0.73
CA LEU A 252 -6.77 -15.71 1.99
C LEU A 252 -6.36 -14.60 2.99
N GLY A 253 -6.96 -13.41 2.84
CA GLY A 253 -6.77 -12.28 3.73
C GLY A 253 -5.58 -11.39 3.36
N GLU A 254 -5.19 -10.50 4.27
CA GLU A 254 -4.23 -9.41 4.02
C GLU A 254 -2.84 -9.67 4.59
N ARG A 255 -2.60 -10.84 5.23
CA ARG A 255 -1.36 -11.14 5.94
C ARG A 255 -0.68 -12.37 5.39
N CYS A 256 0.60 -12.22 5.07
CA CYS A 256 1.42 -13.26 4.47
C CYS A 256 2.35 -13.89 5.52
N THR A 257 2.53 -15.21 5.47
CA THR A 257 3.50 -15.91 6.33
C THR A 257 4.95 -15.67 5.91
N ARG A 258 5.20 -14.97 4.80
CA ARG A 258 6.53 -14.74 4.22
C ARG A 258 6.84 -13.26 4.09
N ALA A 259 8.10 -12.89 4.40
CA ALA A 259 8.62 -11.54 4.28
C ALA A 259 9.56 -11.44 3.07
N CYS A 260 9.00 -11.25 1.87
CA CYS A 260 9.78 -10.97 0.67
C CYS A 260 10.26 -9.51 0.69
N GLY A 261 11.54 -9.29 0.34
CA GLY A 261 12.18 -7.98 0.49
C GLY A 261 11.65 -6.86 -0.42
N PHE A 262 10.80 -7.20 -1.37
CA PHE A 262 10.15 -6.25 -2.29
C PHE A 262 8.68 -6.00 -1.99
N CYS A 263 8.06 -6.80 -1.12
CA CYS A 263 6.60 -6.89 -0.99
C CYS A 263 6.08 -6.06 0.19
N LEU A 264 5.06 -5.23 -0.05
CA LEU A 264 4.46 -4.34 0.94
C LEU A 264 3.40 -5.04 1.83
N ILE A 265 3.04 -6.27 1.52
CA ILE A 265 1.99 -7.01 2.25
C ILE A 265 2.40 -7.25 3.71
N ASP A 266 1.44 -7.06 4.63
CA ASP A 266 1.62 -7.28 6.08
C ASP A 266 2.07 -8.71 6.38
N THR A 267 3.06 -8.85 7.28
CA THR A 267 3.65 -10.13 7.68
C THR A 267 3.33 -10.53 9.12
N GLN A 268 2.36 -9.89 9.75
CA GLN A 268 1.83 -10.31 11.03
C GLN A 268 1.14 -11.68 10.91
N LYS A 269 0.87 -12.31 12.04
CA LYS A 269 0.20 -13.63 12.05
C LYS A 269 -1.13 -13.55 11.28
N PRO A 270 -1.32 -14.37 10.23
CA PRO A 270 -2.57 -14.40 9.48
C PRO A 270 -3.77 -14.81 10.32
N LEU A 271 -4.93 -14.31 9.97
CA LEU A 271 -6.21 -14.74 10.51
C LEU A 271 -6.67 -16.03 9.81
N GLN A 272 -7.69 -16.69 10.36
CA GLN A 272 -8.33 -17.82 9.67
C GLN A 272 -8.93 -17.34 8.35
N PRO A 273 -8.86 -18.15 7.28
CA PRO A 273 -9.51 -17.82 6.01
C PRO A 273 -11.01 -17.62 6.21
N ASP A 274 -11.56 -16.61 5.55
CA ASP A 274 -12.99 -16.34 5.57
C ASP A 274 -13.70 -17.26 4.58
N ALA A 275 -14.53 -18.16 5.06
CA ALA A 275 -15.25 -19.14 4.24
C ALA A 275 -16.21 -18.49 3.21
N ASP A 276 -16.63 -17.24 3.42
CA ASP A 276 -17.52 -16.51 2.50
C ASP A 276 -16.76 -15.68 1.45
N GLU A 277 -15.44 -15.55 1.56
CA GLU A 277 -14.61 -14.80 0.61
C GLU A 277 -14.77 -15.28 -0.84
N PRO A 278 -14.80 -16.60 -1.17
CA PRO A 278 -15.01 -17.10 -2.53
C PRO A 278 -16.31 -16.60 -3.17
N ARG A 279 -17.40 -16.60 -2.43
CA ARG A 279 -18.71 -16.08 -2.91
C ARG A 279 -18.65 -14.58 -3.18
N ARG A 280 -18.05 -13.80 -2.28
CA ARG A 280 -17.93 -12.35 -2.45
C ARG A 280 -17.03 -11.97 -3.63
N VAL A 281 -15.95 -12.71 -3.87
CA VAL A 281 -15.10 -12.52 -5.06
C VAL A 281 -15.89 -12.80 -6.33
N ALA A 282 -16.65 -13.90 -6.39
CA ALA A 282 -17.49 -14.23 -7.54
C ALA A 282 -18.56 -13.15 -7.80
N GLU A 283 -19.17 -12.62 -6.75
CA GLU A 283 -20.12 -11.51 -6.83
C GLU A 283 -19.46 -10.22 -7.32
N ALA A 284 -18.21 -9.92 -6.91
CA ALA A 284 -17.46 -8.77 -7.41
C ALA A 284 -17.19 -8.91 -8.91
N VAL A 285 -16.74 -10.08 -9.37
CA VAL A 285 -16.52 -10.38 -10.80
C VAL A 285 -17.80 -10.11 -11.60
N GLN A 286 -18.96 -10.53 -11.07
CA GLN A 286 -20.26 -10.32 -11.71
C GLN A 286 -20.67 -8.84 -11.74
N ARG A 287 -20.61 -8.14 -10.60
CA ARG A 287 -20.99 -6.73 -10.50
C ARG A 287 -20.12 -5.82 -11.36
N MET A 288 -18.84 -6.17 -11.51
CA MET A 288 -17.90 -5.44 -12.34
C MET A 288 -17.94 -5.86 -13.82
N GLY A 289 -18.66 -6.92 -14.16
CA GLY A 289 -18.75 -7.43 -15.53
C GLY A 289 -17.41 -7.90 -16.09
N LEU A 290 -16.54 -8.48 -15.25
CA LEU A 290 -15.21 -8.89 -15.66
C LEU A 290 -15.27 -10.14 -16.56
N GLU A 291 -14.64 -10.06 -17.72
CA GLU A 291 -14.41 -11.21 -18.60
C GLU A 291 -13.17 -12.00 -18.21
N PHE A 292 -12.26 -11.38 -17.45
CA PHE A 292 -11.01 -11.99 -16.99
C PHE A 292 -10.72 -11.57 -15.55
N ALA A 293 -10.68 -12.55 -14.65
CA ALA A 293 -10.39 -12.33 -13.23
C ALA A 293 -8.99 -12.88 -12.89
N VAL A 294 -8.19 -12.07 -12.21
CA VAL A 294 -6.90 -12.51 -11.66
C VAL A 294 -7.07 -12.73 -10.17
N LEU A 295 -6.79 -13.95 -9.70
CA LEU A 295 -6.71 -14.29 -8.29
C LEU A 295 -5.24 -14.35 -7.88
N THR A 296 -4.85 -13.58 -6.89
CA THR A 296 -3.56 -13.72 -6.22
C THR A 296 -3.78 -14.11 -4.77
N MET A 297 -2.80 -14.72 -4.15
CA MET A 297 -2.88 -15.15 -2.76
C MET A 297 -1.69 -14.66 -1.94
N VAL A 298 -1.91 -14.43 -0.67
CA VAL A 298 -0.83 -14.39 0.32
C VAL A 298 -0.32 -15.80 0.58
N ALA A 299 0.98 -15.97 0.87
CA ALA A 299 1.46 -17.30 1.29
C ALA A 299 0.90 -17.66 2.67
N ARG A 300 0.42 -18.90 2.79
CA ARG A 300 -0.21 -19.44 4.00
C ARG A 300 0.49 -20.75 4.41
N ASP A 301 1.80 -20.64 4.70
CA ASP A 301 2.59 -21.78 5.18
C ASP A 301 2.10 -22.30 6.56
N ASP A 302 1.16 -21.61 7.18
CA ASP A 302 0.45 -21.99 8.41
C ASP A 302 -0.72 -22.95 8.16
N LEU A 303 -1.19 -23.09 6.91
CA LEU A 303 -2.25 -24.01 6.52
C LEU A 303 -1.65 -25.30 5.93
N ILE A 304 -2.29 -26.43 6.20
CA ILE A 304 -1.82 -27.76 5.77
C ILE A 304 -1.70 -27.86 4.25
N ASP A 305 -2.64 -27.23 3.52
CA ASP A 305 -2.71 -27.21 2.06
C ASP A 305 -2.11 -25.93 1.46
N GLY A 306 -1.48 -25.08 2.27
CA GLY A 306 -0.98 -23.77 1.84
C GLY A 306 -2.06 -22.81 1.31
N GLY A 307 -3.34 -23.11 1.57
CA GLY A 307 -4.50 -22.34 1.12
C GLY A 307 -5.03 -22.73 -0.26
N MET A 308 -4.57 -23.83 -0.85
CA MET A 308 -4.96 -24.21 -2.22
C MET A 308 -6.45 -24.52 -2.36
N GLN A 309 -7.06 -25.16 -1.35
CA GLN A 309 -8.51 -25.45 -1.40
C GLN A 309 -9.32 -24.14 -1.50
N HIS A 310 -8.94 -23.13 -0.76
CA HIS A 310 -9.63 -21.83 -0.79
C HIS A 310 -9.51 -21.12 -2.16
N VAL A 311 -8.35 -21.23 -2.81
CA VAL A 311 -8.16 -20.74 -4.18
C VAL A 311 -9.07 -21.49 -5.16
N VAL A 312 -9.13 -22.82 -5.04
CA VAL A 312 -10.01 -23.67 -5.85
C VAL A 312 -11.48 -23.32 -5.64
N ASP A 313 -11.91 -23.16 -4.39
CA ASP A 313 -13.29 -22.79 -4.07
C ASP A 313 -13.64 -21.40 -4.67
N THR A 314 -12.67 -20.48 -4.71
CA THR A 314 -12.85 -19.17 -5.34
C THR A 314 -12.98 -19.30 -6.87
N VAL A 315 -12.14 -20.12 -7.52
CA VAL A 315 -12.25 -20.41 -8.97
C VAL A 315 -13.63 -21.00 -9.30
N ARG A 316 -14.08 -21.97 -8.52
CA ARG A 316 -15.40 -22.61 -8.68
C ARG A 316 -16.53 -21.62 -8.50
N ALA A 317 -16.50 -20.80 -7.45
CA ALA A 317 -17.52 -19.78 -7.20
C ALA A 317 -17.62 -18.79 -8.37
N ILE A 318 -16.47 -18.33 -8.92
CA ILE A 318 -16.45 -17.45 -10.08
C ILE A 318 -17.11 -18.14 -11.27
N ARG A 319 -16.72 -19.38 -11.61
CA ARG A 319 -17.26 -20.12 -12.74
C ARG A 319 -18.75 -20.43 -12.62
N MET A 320 -19.23 -20.72 -11.41
CA MET A 320 -20.64 -20.94 -11.15
C MET A 320 -21.49 -19.69 -11.38
N MET A 321 -20.99 -18.51 -10.96
CA MET A 321 -21.72 -17.25 -11.05
C MET A 321 -21.49 -16.52 -12.38
N ASN A 322 -20.34 -16.75 -13.04
CA ASN A 322 -19.86 -16.04 -14.22
C ASN A 322 -19.31 -17.05 -15.25
N VAL A 323 -20.18 -17.76 -15.95
CA VAL A 323 -19.82 -18.91 -16.80
C VAL A 323 -18.79 -18.59 -17.91
N SER A 324 -18.76 -17.36 -18.40
CA SER A 324 -17.85 -16.92 -19.46
C SER A 324 -16.55 -16.31 -18.94
N ALA A 325 -16.46 -16.02 -17.63
CA ALA A 325 -15.26 -15.39 -17.09
C ALA A 325 -14.08 -16.36 -17.06
N LYS A 326 -12.94 -15.90 -17.59
CA LYS A 326 -11.65 -16.60 -17.52
C LYS A 326 -10.95 -16.29 -16.21
N VAL A 327 -10.20 -17.25 -15.67
CA VAL A 327 -9.54 -17.12 -14.38
C VAL A 327 -8.04 -17.40 -14.48
N GLU A 328 -7.24 -16.41 -14.12
CA GLU A 328 -5.80 -16.58 -13.85
C GLU A 328 -5.59 -16.74 -12.34
N THR A 329 -4.76 -17.72 -11.96
CA THR A 329 -4.37 -17.91 -10.55
C THR A 329 -2.89 -17.65 -10.37
N LEU A 330 -2.51 -16.59 -9.63
CA LEU A 330 -1.14 -16.29 -9.23
C LEU A 330 -0.93 -16.82 -7.80
N ILE A 331 -0.23 -17.95 -7.70
CA ILE A 331 -0.08 -18.70 -6.45
C ILE A 331 1.33 -18.63 -5.85
N SER A 332 1.43 -18.98 -4.56
CA SER A 332 2.70 -19.26 -3.89
C SER A 332 3.29 -20.59 -4.37
N ASP A 333 4.54 -20.93 -3.94
CA ASP A 333 5.18 -22.21 -4.28
C ASP A 333 4.70 -23.40 -3.42
N VAL A 334 3.66 -23.22 -2.62
CA VAL A 334 2.97 -24.24 -1.78
C VAL A 334 3.96 -25.18 -1.08
N LYS A 335 4.86 -24.59 -0.31
CA LYS A 335 5.98 -25.28 0.32
C LYS A 335 5.53 -26.46 1.19
N GLY A 336 6.06 -27.65 0.89
CA GLY A 336 5.94 -28.82 1.78
C GLY A 336 4.62 -29.56 1.71
N THR A 337 3.83 -29.38 0.63
CA THR A 337 2.55 -30.06 0.44
C THR A 337 2.33 -30.47 -1.01
N ASP A 338 1.55 -31.50 -1.24
CA ASP A 338 1.08 -31.95 -2.56
C ASP A 338 -0.19 -31.23 -3.02
N ALA A 339 -0.65 -30.27 -2.26
CA ALA A 339 -1.90 -29.55 -2.51
C ALA A 339 -1.93 -28.78 -3.83
N LEU A 340 -0.79 -28.60 -4.49
CA LEU A 340 -0.72 -28.04 -5.84
C LEU A 340 -1.58 -28.82 -6.86
N ASP A 341 -1.69 -30.14 -6.67
CA ASP A 341 -2.48 -31.00 -7.55
C ASP A 341 -3.98 -30.67 -7.49
N ILE A 342 -4.47 -30.15 -6.35
CA ILE A 342 -5.86 -29.73 -6.21
C ILE A 342 -6.17 -28.57 -7.19
N LEU A 343 -5.28 -27.60 -7.28
CA LEU A 343 -5.44 -26.48 -8.21
C LEU A 343 -5.18 -26.90 -9.68
N ILE A 344 -4.20 -27.76 -9.91
CA ILE A 344 -3.94 -28.29 -11.26
C ILE A 344 -5.16 -29.05 -11.79
N ALA A 345 -5.83 -29.83 -10.95
CA ALA A 345 -7.06 -30.55 -11.30
C ALA A 345 -8.23 -29.60 -11.60
N GLU A 346 -8.29 -28.44 -10.95
CA GLU A 346 -9.30 -27.40 -11.20
C GLU A 346 -9.12 -26.70 -12.56
N ARG A 347 -7.90 -26.77 -13.15
CA ARG A 347 -7.56 -26.23 -14.47
C ARG A 347 -7.92 -24.75 -14.63
N PRO A 348 -7.26 -23.83 -13.94
CA PRO A 348 -7.40 -22.40 -14.23
C PRO A 348 -7.02 -22.11 -15.70
N ASP A 349 -7.60 -21.04 -16.29
CA ASP A 349 -7.29 -20.66 -17.67
C ASP A 349 -5.83 -20.22 -17.84
N VAL A 350 -5.26 -19.60 -16.80
CA VAL A 350 -3.81 -19.31 -16.69
C VAL A 350 -3.31 -19.71 -15.30
N PHE A 351 -2.30 -20.58 -15.30
CA PHE A 351 -1.59 -21.02 -14.10
C PHE A 351 -0.33 -20.17 -13.94
N ASN A 352 -0.37 -19.21 -13.00
CA ASN A 352 0.69 -18.24 -12.80
C ASN A 352 1.43 -18.48 -11.47
N HIS A 353 2.76 -18.51 -11.55
CA HIS A 353 3.65 -18.48 -10.39
C HIS A 353 4.91 -17.67 -10.72
N ASN A 354 5.12 -16.59 -9.99
CA ASN A 354 6.25 -15.71 -10.26
C ASN A 354 7.58 -16.28 -9.77
N ILE A 355 8.61 -16.22 -10.62
CA ILE A 355 10.01 -16.46 -10.23
C ILE A 355 10.58 -15.29 -9.42
N GLU A 356 10.09 -14.08 -9.64
CA GLU A 356 10.36 -12.78 -9.02
C GLU A 356 11.77 -12.24 -9.25
N THR A 357 12.82 -13.05 -9.19
CA THR A 357 14.21 -12.62 -9.31
C THR A 357 15.11 -13.74 -9.83
N VAL A 358 16.35 -13.40 -10.16
CA VAL A 358 17.38 -14.34 -10.64
C VAL A 358 17.87 -15.28 -9.53
N ALA A 359 18.47 -16.41 -9.90
CA ALA A 359 18.90 -17.46 -8.96
C ALA A 359 19.83 -16.94 -7.84
N ARG A 360 20.82 -16.11 -8.18
CA ARG A 360 21.77 -15.53 -7.20
C ARG A 360 21.08 -14.69 -6.13
N LEU A 361 20.08 -13.90 -6.50
CA LEU A 361 19.38 -12.97 -5.61
C LEU A 361 18.23 -13.63 -4.83
N GLN A 362 17.86 -14.86 -5.19
CA GLN A 362 16.66 -15.52 -4.61
C GLN A 362 16.65 -15.49 -3.08
N ARG A 363 17.76 -15.84 -2.44
CA ARG A 363 17.83 -15.90 -0.97
C ARG A 363 17.74 -14.53 -0.30
N ALA A 364 18.23 -13.49 -0.97
CA ALA A 364 18.17 -12.12 -0.48
C ALA A 364 16.75 -11.53 -0.64
N VAL A 365 16.13 -11.78 -1.79
CA VAL A 365 14.85 -11.19 -2.20
C VAL A 365 13.65 -11.96 -1.65
N ARG A 366 13.71 -13.31 -1.70
CA ARG A 366 12.63 -14.22 -1.29
C ARG A 366 13.13 -15.34 -0.37
N PRO A 367 13.51 -15.05 0.87
CA PRO A 367 14.22 -16.00 1.73
C PRO A 367 13.44 -17.28 2.03
N SER A 368 12.12 -17.25 1.96
CA SER A 368 11.25 -18.41 2.25
C SER A 368 10.83 -19.19 1.00
N ALA A 369 11.18 -18.70 -0.21
CA ALA A 369 10.89 -19.38 -1.48
C ALA A 369 12.17 -19.92 -2.12
N GLY A 370 12.05 -20.92 -2.98
CA GLY A 370 13.19 -21.53 -3.67
C GLY A 370 13.13 -21.31 -5.17
N TYR A 371 14.25 -20.96 -5.82
CA TYR A 371 14.32 -20.76 -7.26
C TYR A 371 13.93 -22.05 -8.01
N ALA A 372 14.60 -23.17 -7.72
CA ALA A 372 14.29 -24.46 -8.32
C ALA A 372 12.86 -24.93 -8.01
N ARG A 373 12.32 -24.61 -6.82
CA ARG A 373 10.95 -24.94 -6.48
C ARG A 373 9.95 -24.14 -7.32
N SER A 374 10.21 -22.86 -7.57
CA SER A 374 9.39 -22.04 -8.45
C SER A 374 9.35 -22.62 -9.88
N LEU A 375 10.49 -23.04 -10.41
CA LEU A 375 10.55 -23.74 -11.70
C LEU A 375 9.78 -25.07 -11.68
N SER A 376 9.89 -25.85 -10.59
CA SER A 376 9.15 -27.11 -10.44
C SER A 376 7.63 -26.92 -10.41
N VAL A 377 7.13 -25.85 -9.76
CA VAL A 377 5.71 -25.49 -9.75
C VAL A 377 5.21 -25.24 -11.19
N LEU A 378 5.96 -24.44 -11.96
CA LEU A 378 5.63 -24.11 -13.35
C LEU A 378 5.70 -25.35 -14.25
N ALA A 379 6.74 -26.17 -14.10
CA ALA A 379 6.89 -27.43 -14.86
C ALA A 379 5.71 -28.38 -14.62
N ARG A 380 5.23 -28.50 -13.38
CA ARG A 380 4.05 -29.35 -13.04
C ARG A 380 2.78 -28.81 -13.71
N GLY A 381 2.53 -27.50 -13.67
CA GLY A 381 1.41 -26.88 -14.36
C GLY A 381 1.49 -27.14 -15.87
N ARG A 382 2.67 -26.98 -16.47
CA ARG A 382 2.89 -27.24 -17.90
C ARG A 382 2.69 -28.71 -18.30
N ALA A 383 3.22 -29.62 -17.48
CA ALA A 383 3.06 -31.08 -17.72
C ALA A 383 1.58 -31.51 -17.67
N ALA A 384 0.74 -30.80 -16.89
CA ALA A 384 -0.70 -31.02 -16.86
C ALA A 384 -1.46 -30.34 -18.02
N GLY A 385 -0.75 -29.73 -18.98
CA GLY A 385 -1.34 -29.07 -20.17
C GLY A 385 -1.99 -27.73 -19.86
N LEU A 386 -1.59 -27.04 -18.77
CA LEU A 386 -2.08 -25.70 -18.44
C LEU A 386 -1.28 -24.63 -19.21
N THR A 387 -1.91 -23.48 -19.48
CA THR A 387 -1.20 -22.27 -19.89
C THR A 387 -0.45 -21.72 -18.70
N THR A 388 0.89 -21.73 -18.77
CA THR A 388 1.75 -21.32 -17.66
C THR A 388 2.28 -19.90 -17.86
N LYS A 389 2.30 -19.15 -16.75
CA LYS A 389 2.80 -17.78 -16.70
C LYS A 389 3.74 -17.59 -15.53
N SER A 390 4.75 -16.74 -15.72
CA SER A 390 5.65 -16.30 -14.66
C SER A 390 5.94 -14.82 -14.76
N GLY A 391 6.40 -14.23 -13.68
CA GLY A 391 6.81 -12.83 -13.62
C GLY A 391 8.09 -12.64 -12.83
N MET A 392 8.85 -11.61 -13.22
CA MET A 392 10.01 -11.17 -12.48
C MET A 392 10.10 -9.64 -12.42
N ILE A 393 10.76 -9.16 -11.37
CA ILE A 393 11.07 -7.74 -11.20
C ILE A 393 12.57 -7.54 -11.26
N VAL A 394 13.00 -6.52 -11.99
CA VAL A 394 14.41 -6.18 -12.23
C VAL A 394 14.79 -4.85 -11.60
N GLY A 395 16.08 -4.63 -11.35
CA GLY A 395 16.62 -3.44 -10.70
C GLY A 395 17.00 -3.65 -9.23
N MET A 396 17.12 -4.90 -8.77
CA MET A 396 17.57 -5.27 -7.43
C MET A 396 19.03 -5.69 -7.36
N GLY A 397 19.80 -5.58 -8.47
CA GLY A 397 21.22 -5.88 -8.55
C GLY A 397 21.57 -7.11 -9.39
N GLU A 398 20.61 -7.63 -10.15
CA GLU A 398 20.87 -8.62 -11.21
C GLU A 398 21.60 -8.01 -12.39
N THR A 399 22.37 -8.83 -13.08
CA THR A 399 22.96 -8.50 -14.38
C THR A 399 22.01 -8.85 -15.51
N ARG A 400 22.22 -8.26 -16.68
CA ARG A 400 21.47 -8.59 -17.89
C ARG A 400 21.58 -10.10 -18.23
N GLN A 401 22.78 -10.65 -18.14
CA GLN A 401 23.02 -12.08 -18.40
C GLN A 401 22.21 -12.97 -17.45
N GLU A 402 22.12 -12.66 -16.16
CA GLU A 402 21.33 -13.43 -15.19
C GLU A 402 19.83 -13.39 -15.48
N VAL A 403 19.32 -12.28 -16.03
CA VAL A 403 17.93 -12.20 -16.51
C VAL A 403 17.73 -13.08 -17.72
N GLU A 404 18.65 -13.05 -18.69
CA GLU A 404 18.62 -13.93 -19.87
C GLU A 404 18.67 -15.41 -19.47
N GLU A 405 19.58 -15.80 -18.55
CA GLU A 405 19.65 -17.15 -17.98
C GLU A 405 18.34 -17.56 -17.31
N THR A 406 17.70 -16.66 -16.56
CA THR A 406 16.39 -16.91 -15.95
C THR A 406 15.28 -17.11 -16.99
N LEU A 407 15.32 -16.37 -18.10
CA LEU A 407 14.38 -16.58 -19.22
C LEU A 407 14.60 -17.92 -19.89
N ILE A 408 15.86 -18.37 -20.06
CA ILE A 408 16.19 -19.72 -20.55
C ILE A 408 15.63 -20.79 -19.62
N ASP A 409 15.82 -20.63 -18.29
CA ASP A 409 15.28 -21.57 -17.31
C ASP A 409 13.75 -21.66 -17.38
N LEU A 410 13.06 -20.52 -17.49
CA LEU A 410 11.59 -20.47 -17.63
C LEU A 410 11.13 -21.12 -18.94
N ALA A 411 11.84 -20.88 -20.07
CA ALA A 411 11.55 -21.52 -21.35
C ALA A 411 11.75 -23.03 -21.27
N SER A 412 12.83 -23.49 -20.60
CA SER A 412 13.16 -24.91 -20.45
C SER A 412 12.08 -25.72 -19.74
N VAL A 413 11.36 -25.09 -18.80
CA VAL A 413 10.21 -25.72 -18.11
C VAL A 413 8.87 -25.45 -18.80
N GLY A 414 8.89 -24.82 -19.99
CA GLY A 414 7.76 -24.63 -20.87
C GLY A 414 6.83 -23.46 -20.48
N VAL A 415 7.34 -22.43 -19.82
CA VAL A 415 6.56 -21.23 -19.53
C VAL A 415 6.22 -20.48 -20.82
N GLN A 416 4.94 -20.15 -20.99
CA GLN A 416 4.42 -19.59 -22.24
C GLN A 416 4.28 -18.05 -22.17
N ILE A 417 3.99 -17.52 -20.99
CA ILE A 417 3.77 -16.08 -20.76
C ILE A 417 4.75 -15.59 -19.69
N VAL A 418 5.47 -14.50 -19.97
CA VAL A 418 6.38 -13.89 -19.01
C VAL A 418 6.09 -12.39 -18.87
N THR A 419 6.11 -11.90 -17.64
CA THR A 419 6.04 -10.46 -17.34
C THR A 419 7.34 -9.99 -16.69
N ILE A 420 7.90 -8.87 -17.16
CA ILE A 420 9.13 -8.28 -16.60
C ILE A 420 8.89 -6.81 -16.32
N GLY A 421 9.08 -6.38 -15.06
CA GLY A 421 8.86 -5.01 -14.64
C GLY A 421 9.95 -4.48 -13.73
N GLN A 422 10.06 -3.16 -13.60
CA GLN A 422 11.02 -2.52 -12.69
C GLN A 422 10.60 -2.69 -11.23
N TYR A 423 11.52 -3.07 -10.39
CA TYR A 423 11.34 -2.99 -8.94
C TYR A 423 11.19 -1.53 -8.49
N LEU A 424 10.13 -1.23 -7.77
CA LEU A 424 9.89 0.06 -7.14
C LEU A 424 9.88 -0.13 -5.63
N ARG A 425 10.85 0.46 -4.94
CA ARG A 425 10.97 0.34 -3.49
C ARG A 425 9.76 0.94 -2.78
N PRO A 426 8.95 0.15 -2.04
CA PRO A 426 7.74 0.67 -1.40
C PRO A 426 8.04 1.61 -0.22
N THR A 427 8.96 1.23 0.65
CA THR A 427 9.37 2.02 1.83
C THR A 427 10.86 1.83 2.09
N THR A 428 11.44 2.61 2.99
CA THR A 428 12.84 2.48 3.44
C THR A 428 13.16 1.11 4.04
N ASN A 429 12.13 0.36 4.44
CA ASN A 429 12.25 -0.96 5.06
C ASN A 429 12.38 -2.11 4.05
N HIS A 430 12.25 -1.83 2.76
CA HIS A 430 12.36 -2.79 1.68
C HIS A 430 13.75 -2.71 1.04
N LEU A 431 14.08 -3.72 0.25
CA LEU A 431 15.33 -3.76 -0.48
C LEU A 431 15.56 -2.46 -1.28
N PRO A 432 16.78 -1.92 -1.32
CA PRO A 432 17.08 -0.77 -2.15
C PRO A 432 16.91 -1.09 -3.63
N VAL A 433 16.59 -0.10 -4.44
CA VAL A 433 16.73 -0.19 -5.89
C VAL A 433 18.20 -0.07 -6.22
N ALA A 434 18.80 -1.07 -6.86
CA ALA A 434 20.19 -1.01 -7.28
C ALA A 434 20.37 -0.07 -8.49
N ARG A 435 19.44 -0.15 -9.44
CA ARG A 435 19.40 0.74 -10.61
C ARG A 435 17.99 0.85 -11.18
N PHE A 436 17.72 1.93 -11.88
CA PHE A 436 16.57 2.02 -12.78
C PHE A 436 16.98 1.48 -14.15
N VAL A 437 16.32 0.40 -14.57
CA VAL A 437 16.58 -0.26 -15.86
C VAL A 437 16.01 0.59 -16.98
N GLU A 438 16.78 0.78 -18.03
CA GLU A 438 16.38 1.59 -19.18
C GLU A 438 15.35 0.88 -20.06
N PRO A 439 14.42 1.62 -20.73
CA PRO A 439 13.40 1.04 -21.59
C PRO A 439 13.94 0.07 -22.66
N GLN A 440 15.09 0.39 -23.26
CA GLN A 440 15.73 -0.43 -24.30
C GLN A 440 16.14 -1.81 -23.79
N GLU A 441 16.47 -1.92 -22.48
CA GLU A 441 16.79 -3.21 -21.88
C GLU A 441 15.53 -4.08 -21.68
N PHE A 442 14.38 -3.47 -21.42
CA PHE A 442 13.10 -4.17 -21.41
C PHE A 442 12.72 -4.67 -22.80
N ASP A 443 12.95 -3.86 -23.85
CA ASP A 443 12.73 -4.25 -25.24
C ASP A 443 13.61 -5.45 -25.61
N HIS A 444 14.88 -5.45 -25.15
CA HIS A 444 15.77 -6.57 -25.32
C HIS A 444 15.26 -7.84 -24.64
N TYR A 445 14.83 -7.78 -23.37
CA TYR A 445 14.30 -8.93 -22.66
C TYR A 445 13.05 -9.51 -23.34
N LYS A 446 12.20 -8.62 -23.88
CA LYS A 446 11.05 -9.05 -24.68
C LYS A 446 11.49 -9.85 -25.90
N ALA A 447 12.33 -9.28 -26.75
CA ALA A 447 12.81 -9.92 -27.96
C ALA A 447 13.56 -11.24 -27.65
N PHE A 448 14.37 -11.26 -26.59
CA PHE A 448 15.09 -12.45 -26.15
C PHE A 448 14.14 -13.57 -25.71
N GLY A 449 13.14 -13.28 -24.85
CA GLY A 449 12.17 -14.27 -24.42
C GLY A 449 11.31 -14.80 -25.57
N GLU A 450 10.89 -13.94 -26.50
CA GLU A 450 10.17 -14.35 -27.72
C GLU A 450 11.04 -15.26 -28.61
N SER A 451 12.34 -15.00 -28.70
CA SER A 451 13.28 -15.85 -29.46
C SER A 451 13.46 -17.25 -28.85
N LEU A 452 13.19 -17.42 -27.56
CA LEU A 452 13.17 -18.71 -26.85
C LEU A 452 11.87 -19.50 -27.07
N GLY A 453 10.91 -18.96 -27.85
CA GLY A 453 9.63 -19.59 -28.13
C GLY A 453 8.53 -19.30 -27.10
N MET A 454 8.72 -18.34 -26.22
CA MET A 454 7.64 -17.85 -25.34
C MET A 454 6.54 -17.18 -26.18
N GLN A 455 5.29 -17.53 -25.91
CA GLN A 455 4.15 -17.08 -26.73
C GLN A 455 3.83 -15.59 -26.51
N HIS A 456 4.12 -15.07 -25.30
CA HIS A 456 3.94 -13.66 -24.96
C HIS A 456 4.94 -13.22 -23.90
N VAL A 457 5.65 -12.13 -24.18
CA VAL A 457 6.54 -11.47 -23.21
C VAL A 457 6.12 -10.02 -23.06
N GLN A 458 5.55 -9.70 -21.90
CA GLN A 458 5.22 -8.33 -21.52
C GLN A 458 6.36 -7.76 -20.69
N SER A 459 7.16 -6.89 -21.28
CA SER A 459 8.35 -6.31 -20.64
C SER A 459 8.36 -4.80 -20.77
N SER A 460 8.22 -4.10 -19.66
CA SER A 460 8.33 -2.63 -19.59
C SER A 460 8.53 -2.16 -18.14
N PRO A 461 8.99 -0.92 -17.91
CA PRO A 461 9.25 -0.42 -16.55
C PRO A 461 8.05 -0.52 -15.60
N LEU A 462 6.86 -0.31 -16.09
CA LEU A 462 5.65 -0.35 -15.26
C LEU A 462 4.90 -1.68 -15.29
N THR A 463 5.38 -2.68 -16.04
CA THR A 463 4.76 -4.02 -16.10
C THR A 463 4.67 -4.64 -14.70
N ARG A 464 3.54 -5.31 -14.41
CA ARG A 464 3.27 -6.13 -13.23
C ARG A 464 2.65 -7.44 -13.67
N SER A 465 2.64 -8.46 -12.79
CA SER A 465 2.18 -9.82 -13.14
C SER A 465 0.79 -9.87 -13.77
N SER A 466 -0.13 -9.01 -13.36
CA SER A 466 -1.50 -8.95 -13.87
C SER A 466 -1.71 -7.90 -14.96
N TYR A 467 -0.68 -7.16 -15.35
CA TYR A 467 -0.79 -6.11 -16.35
C TYR A 467 -1.13 -6.72 -17.72
N HIS A 468 -2.23 -6.24 -18.33
CA HIS A 468 -2.79 -6.76 -19.59
C HIS A 468 -3.01 -8.29 -19.62
N ALA A 469 -3.35 -8.90 -18.49
CA ALA A 469 -3.52 -10.36 -18.37
C ALA A 469 -4.51 -10.94 -19.38
N LYS A 470 -5.62 -10.24 -19.66
CA LYS A 470 -6.62 -10.61 -20.68
C LYS A 470 -5.99 -10.70 -22.08
N HIS A 471 -5.19 -9.70 -22.49
CA HIS A 471 -4.52 -9.67 -23.79
C HIS A 471 -3.46 -10.77 -23.91
N ALA A 472 -2.67 -10.99 -22.86
CA ALA A 472 -1.66 -12.03 -22.83
C ALA A 472 -2.26 -13.43 -23.02
N HIS A 473 -3.40 -13.72 -22.38
CA HIS A 473 -4.13 -14.96 -22.58
C HIS A 473 -4.67 -15.10 -24.01
N GLY A 474 -5.27 -14.05 -24.55
CA GLY A 474 -5.79 -14.07 -25.93
C GLY A 474 -4.70 -14.37 -26.99
N GLN A 475 -3.52 -13.75 -26.85
CA GLN A 475 -2.39 -14.01 -27.76
C GLN A 475 -1.85 -15.43 -27.63
N SER A 476 -1.76 -15.97 -26.41
CA SER A 476 -1.31 -17.36 -26.21
C SER A 476 -2.23 -18.40 -26.84
N GLN A 477 -3.53 -18.14 -26.96
CA GLN A 477 -4.49 -19.04 -27.61
C GLN A 477 -4.38 -19.01 -29.15
N LEU A 478 -4.07 -17.86 -29.76
CA LEU A 478 -3.90 -17.72 -31.19
C LEU A 478 -2.71 -18.55 -31.70
N VAL A 479 -1.63 -18.66 -30.95
CA VAL A 479 -0.44 -19.44 -31.30
C VAL A 479 -0.69 -20.96 -31.21
N LEU A 480 -1.63 -21.40 -30.35
CA LEU A 480 -1.98 -22.83 -30.22
C LEU A 480 -2.85 -23.35 -31.37
N HIS A 481 -3.49 -22.46 -32.13
CA HIS A 481 -4.37 -22.79 -33.26
C HIS A 481 -3.78 -22.49 -34.64
N ALA A 482 -2.55 -21.96 -34.69
CA ALA A 482 -1.75 -21.76 -35.92
C ALA A 482 -0.70 -22.84 -36.07
#